data_e57a9383c8dffc770627eb5749cdfd6d
#
_entry.id   e57a9383c8dffc770627eb5749cdfd6d
#
_cell.length_a   1.000
_cell.length_b   1.000
_cell.length_c   1.000
_cell.angle_alpha   90.00
_cell.angle_beta   90.00
_cell.angle_gamma   90.00
#
_symmetry.space_group_name_H-M   'P 1'
#
loop_
_entity.id
_entity.type
_entity.pdbx_description
1 polymer ?
#
loop_
_entity_poly.entity_id
_entity_poly.type
_entity_poly.pdbx_seq_one_letter_code
_entity_poly.pdbx_strand_id
1 'polypeptide(L)'
;LIPPGKISNKINLDIRGGIVNRGNSLQTYQVSLFWDKEKKSALLCDTTLKISSSKSDVVKIMIPMKDKVGKHKVILKVSDGKRVYRKTKEIEVIQSDIRSIQQISGAWTGIYHWSEEEGKHWNQDIKKMTDNHWREMIRSMHKIEMDMVVIQEVFRHQAYIGSSTTVEDYPGKAFYPSKLYPGRMDIAAEDPIEAILSEADKQGMQVLMGVGMFAWFDFTPESLEWHKRVAKELWDMYGHHESFYAFYVSEESGGGLNNWEPDPQRSKERKVEIVHFFKEFKEFCSALAPEKPIMLATNSFDVPVGMDTYPELLKYLDILCPFGFARMPATDISGKEAADLLQKVCDEANAHLWFDLEAFLFNPDNSLYPRPIEQIIHDLNLFDNFEKILCYQFPGVFNDPEMSIRVGEARTINLFNGYMRYLKELKYRNKTRK
;
A
#
# COMPACT_ATOMS: atom_id res chain seq x y z
N LEU A 1 1.95 5.10 -11.83
CA LEU A 1 2.92 4.01 -12.04
C LEU A 1 2.76 2.97 -10.95
N ILE A 2 2.69 1.69 -11.30
CA ILE A 2 2.65 0.58 -10.35
C ILE A 2 3.68 -0.48 -10.80
N PRO A 3 4.68 -0.77 -9.96
CA PRO A 3 5.09 -0.08 -8.75
C PRO A 3 5.70 1.30 -9.03
N PRO A 4 5.69 2.25 -8.07
CA PRO A 4 6.35 3.55 -8.21
C PRO A 4 7.82 3.51 -7.76
N GLY A 5 8.57 4.60 -7.99
CA GLY A 5 9.91 4.84 -7.47
C GLY A 5 10.99 3.96 -8.07
N LYS A 6 11.75 3.23 -7.23
CA LYS A 6 12.78 2.29 -7.68
C LYS A 6 12.19 0.90 -7.89
N ILE A 7 12.44 0.30 -9.05
CA ILE A 7 11.90 -1.03 -9.41
C ILE A 7 12.95 -1.92 -10.08
N SER A 8 12.75 -3.22 -10.08
CA SER A 8 13.59 -4.18 -10.79
C SER A 8 13.29 -4.19 -12.28
N ASN A 9 14.31 -4.50 -13.09
CA ASN A 9 14.15 -4.76 -14.53
C ASN A 9 13.47 -6.12 -14.84
N LYS A 10 13.07 -6.89 -13.83
CA LYS A 10 12.42 -8.21 -13.98
C LYS A 10 10.90 -8.16 -13.94
N ILE A 11 10.31 -6.98 -13.85
CA ILE A 11 8.86 -6.79 -13.75
C ILE A 11 8.29 -6.01 -14.93
N ASN A 12 6.98 -5.98 -15.01
CA ASN A 12 6.24 -5.07 -15.88
C ASN A 12 5.81 -3.82 -15.07
N LEU A 13 5.87 -2.66 -15.71
CA LEU A 13 5.38 -1.41 -15.15
C LEU A 13 3.96 -1.14 -15.67
N ASP A 14 3.01 -0.99 -14.76
CA ASP A 14 1.66 -0.51 -15.07
C ASP A 14 1.66 1.04 -15.07
N ILE A 15 1.31 1.62 -16.20
CA ILE A 15 1.23 3.07 -16.40
C ILE A 15 -0.22 3.46 -16.55
N ARG A 16 -0.71 4.32 -15.67
CA ARG A 16 -2.09 4.81 -15.66
C ARG A 16 -2.14 6.32 -15.78
N GLY A 17 -3.02 6.81 -16.64
CA GLY A 17 -3.36 8.22 -16.77
C GLY A 17 -4.86 8.42 -16.57
N GLY A 18 -5.25 8.91 -15.39
CA GLY A 18 -6.65 9.24 -15.07
C GLY A 18 -7.03 10.62 -15.59
N ILE A 19 -8.21 10.73 -16.16
CA ILE A 19 -8.79 11.98 -16.64
C ILE A 19 -10.21 12.13 -16.06
N VAL A 20 -10.46 13.28 -15.44
CA VAL A 20 -11.78 13.64 -14.91
C VAL A 20 -12.32 14.81 -15.70
N ASN A 21 -13.51 14.67 -16.29
CA ASN A 21 -14.21 15.77 -16.94
C ASN A 21 -15.00 16.59 -15.92
N ARG A 22 -14.46 17.73 -15.50
CA ARG A 22 -15.13 18.68 -14.59
C ARG A 22 -16.03 19.69 -15.31
N GLY A 23 -16.21 19.56 -16.62
CA GLY A 23 -17.09 20.40 -17.41
C GLY A 23 -18.55 19.93 -17.34
N ASN A 24 -19.47 20.74 -17.92
CA ASN A 24 -20.91 20.52 -17.89
C ASN A 24 -21.44 19.73 -19.11
N SER A 25 -20.57 19.26 -19.99
CA SER A 25 -20.94 18.54 -21.23
C SER A 25 -19.95 17.43 -21.54
N LEU A 26 -20.33 16.53 -22.45
CA LEU A 26 -19.44 15.53 -23.02
C LEU A 26 -18.21 16.22 -23.63
N GLN A 27 -17.02 15.77 -23.26
CA GLN A 27 -15.74 16.28 -23.75
C GLN A 27 -14.91 15.17 -24.38
N THR A 28 -14.24 15.49 -25.47
CA THR A 28 -13.29 14.59 -26.13
C THR A 28 -11.87 14.98 -25.73
N TYR A 29 -11.09 14.01 -25.29
CA TYR A 29 -9.70 14.19 -24.91
C TYR A 29 -8.80 13.33 -25.78
N GLN A 30 -7.76 13.93 -26.38
CA GLN A 30 -6.65 13.20 -26.98
C GLN A 30 -5.62 12.92 -25.88
N VAL A 31 -5.27 11.66 -25.66
CA VAL A 31 -4.39 11.22 -24.58
C VAL A 31 -3.19 10.48 -25.16
N SER A 32 -2.00 10.96 -24.84
CA SER A 32 -0.74 10.33 -25.28
C SER A 32 0.16 10.05 -24.07
N LEU A 33 0.77 8.87 -24.04
CA LEU A 33 1.80 8.47 -23.08
C LEU A 33 3.14 8.34 -23.79
N PHE A 34 4.19 8.88 -23.18
CA PHE A 34 5.54 8.83 -23.75
C PHE A 34 6.55 8.32 -22.71
N TRP A 35 7.60 7.69 -23.22
CA TRP A 35 8.80 7.30 -22.46
C TRP A 35 9.93 8.29 -22.71
N ASP A 36 10.40 8.95 -21.67
CA ASP A 36 11.48 9.95 -21.63
C ASP A 36 11.24 11.26 -22.41
N LYS A 37 10.63 11.22 -23.60
CA LYS A 37 10.53 12.39 -24.48
C LYS A 37 9.21 12.42 -25.27
N GLU A 38 8.62 13.59 -25.44
CA GLU A 38 7.44 13.80 -26.31
C GLU A 38 7.83 13.73 -27.80
N LYS A 39 8.18 12.53 -28.28
CA LYS A 39 8.51 12.25 -29.69
C LYS A 39 7.79 10.99 -30.17
N LYS A 40 7.51 10.90 -31.47
CA LYS A 40 6.83 9.75 -32.08
C LYS A 40 7.55 8.42 -31.78
N SER A 41 8.89 8.41 -31.75
CA SER A 41 9.70 7.23 -31.44
C SER A 41 9.66 6.80 -29.96
N ALA A 42 9.14 7.62 -29.08
CA ALA A 42 8.99 7.36 -27.63
C ALA A 42 7.53 7.26 -27.20
N LEU A 43 6.61 7.24 -28.17
CA LEU A 43 5.18 7.10 -27.93
C LEU A 43 4.86 5.67 -27.48
N LEU A 44 4.25 5.54 -26.30
CA LEU A 44 3.81 4.28 -25.73
C LEU A 44 2.34 3.99 -26.07
N CYS A 45 1.51 5.02 -26.00
CA CYS A 45 0.07 4.93 -26.29
C CYS A 45 -0.43 6.27 -26.79
N ASP A 46 -1.36 6.24 -27.74
CA ASP A 46 -2.11 7.39 -28.23
C ASP A 46 -3.56 7.00 -28.45
N THR A 47 -4.50 7.65 -27.77
CA THR A 47 -5.92 7.28 -27.79
C THR A 47 -6.81 8.49 -27.60
N THR A 48 -8.08 8.31 -27.92
CA THR A 48 -9.12 9.35 -27.75
C THR A 48 -10.17 8.84 -26.76
N LEU A 49 -10.41 9.60 -25.68
CA LEU A 49 -11.44 9.32 -24.69
C LEU A 49 -12.59 10.32 -24.85
N LYS A 50 -13.82 9.82 -24.75
CA LYS A 50 -15.05 10.63 -24.69
C LYS A 50 -15.64 10.49 -23.30
N ILE A 51 -15.53 11.53 -22.49
CA ILE A 51 -15.91 11.51 -21.09
C ILE A 51 -17.10 12.44 -20.86
N SER A 52 -18.20 11.90 -20.33
CA SER A 52 -19.40 12.67 -20.00
C SER A 52 -19.13 13.65 -18.86
N SER A 53 -20.01 14.64 -18.67
CA SER A 53 -19.96 15.61 -17.56
C SER A 53 -19.83 14.89 -16.22
N SER A 54 -18.90 15.35 -15.38
CA SER A 54 -18.64 14.82 -14.03
C SER A 54 -18.28 13.33 -13.98
N LYS A 55 -17.82 12.76 -15.09
CA LYS A 55 -17.32 11.38 -15.17
C LYS A 55 -15.79 11.38 -15.35
N SER A 56 -15.22 10.20 -15.14
CA SER A 56 -13.79 9.93 -15.26
C SER A 56 -13.53 8.75 -16.19
N ASP A 57 -12.32 8.66 -16.70
CA ASP A 57 -11.83 7.51 -17.45
C ASP A 57 -10.30 7.38 -17.26
N VAL A 58 -9.74 6.23 -17.61
CA VAL A 58 -8.32 5.93 -17.43
C VAL A 58 -7.71 5.29 -18.66
N VAL A 59 -6.55 5.78 -19.06
CA VAL A 59 -5.67 5.06 -19.99
C VAL A 59 -4.73 4.18 -19.16
N LYS A 60 -4.69 2.90 -19.47
CA LYS A 60 -3.84 1.90 -18.79
C LYS A 60 -3.03 1.13 -19.82
N ILE A 61 -1.71 1.03 -19.60
CA ILE A 61 -0.81 0.18 -20.38
C ILE A 61 0.19 -0.49 -19.45
N MET A 62 0.64 -1.68 -19.85
CA MET A 62 1.68 -2.42 -19.14
C MET A 62 2.89 -2.60 -20.06
N ILE A 63 4.09 -2.26 -19.58
CA ILE A 63 5.32 -2.35 -20.36
C ILE A 63 6.42 -3.12 -19.60
N PRO A 64 7.18 -4.01 -20.27
CA PRO A 64 8.27 -4.73 -19.64
C PRO A 64 9.47 -3.80 -19.37
N MET A 65 10.13 -4.01 -18.20
CA MET A 65 11.29 -3.22 -17.78
C MET A 65 12.62 -3.86 -18.15
N LYS A 66 12.63 -5.02 -18.79
CA LYS A 66 13.83 -5.84 -19.06
C LYS A 66 15.03 -5.06 -19.62
N ASP A 67 14.79 -4.19 -20.58
CA ASP A 67 15.86 -3.46 -21.30
C ASP A 67 15.85 -1.95 -20.97
N LYS A 68 15.34 -1.57 -19.80
CA LYS A 68 15.11 -0.18 -19.40
C LYS A 68 15.86 0.21 -18.11
N VAL A 69 17.05 -0.35 -17.90
CA VAL A 69 17.86 -0.01 -16.72
C VAL A 69 18.30 1.45 -16.77
N GLY A 70 18.06 2.18 -15.67
CA GLY A 70 18.40 3.60 -15.54
C GLY A 70 17.26 4.46 -15.01
N LYS A 71 17.45 5.77 -15.06
CA LYS A 71 16.42 6.77 -14.68
C LYS A 71 15.63 7.18 -15.90
N HIS A 72 14.32 7.13 -15.78
CA HIS A 72 13.37 7.40 -16.86
C HIS A 72 12.24 8.31 -16.40
N LYS A 73 11.52 8.86 -17.39
CA LYS A 73 10.32 9.67 -17.20
C LYS A 73 9.16 9.08 -17.98
N VAL A 74 8.02 8.98 -17.36
CA VAL A 74 6.75 8.73 -18.02
C VAL A 74 6.00 10.04 -18.12
N ILE A 75 5.63 10.45 -19.34
CA ILE A 75 4.96 11.71 -19.61
C ILE A 75 3.56 11.42 -20.10
N LEU A 76 2.56 11.87 -19.37
CA LEU A 76 1.15 11.93 -19.77
C LEU A 76 0.89 13.30 -20.39
N LYS A 77 0.36 13.31 -21.62
CA LYS A 77 -0.11 14.49 -22.32
C LYS A 77 -1.58 14.33 -22.65
N VAL A 78 -2.40 15.29 -22.26
CA VAL A 78 -3.85 15.29 -22.49
C VAL A 78 -4.23 16.61 -23.17
N SER A 79 -4.99 16.55 -24.27
CA SER A 79 -5.52 17.71 -24.97
C SER A 79 -7.05 17.63 -25.07
N ASP A 80 -7.74 18.71 -24.74
CA ASP A 80 -9.18 18.88 -24.93
C ASP A 80 -9.53 19.63 -26.23
N GLY A 81 -8.53 19.80 -27.11
CA GLY A 81 -8.64 20.57 -28.34
C GLY A 81 -8.39 22.06 -28.18
N LYS A 82 -8.44 22.60 -26.96
CA LYS A 82 -8.18 24.02 -26.64
C LYS A 82 -6.93 24.17 -25.76
N ARG A 83 -6.73 23.25 -24.83
CA ARG A 83 -5.64 23.25 -23.86
C ARG A 83 -4.88 21.93 -23.89
N VAL A 84 -3.62 21.98 -23.47
CA VAL A 84 -2.76 20.81 -23.35
C VAL A 84 -2.27 20.74 -21.91
N TYR A 85 -2.55 19.63 -21.26
CA TYR A 85 -2.12 19.31 -19.90
C TYR A 85 -0.98 18.28 -19.96
N ARG A 86 -0.04 18.38 -19.04
CA ARG A 86 1.08 17.44 -18.92
C ARG A 86 1.29 17.06 -17.45
N LYS A 87 1.53 15.79 -17.22
CA LYS A 87 2.01 15.26 -15.93
C LYS A 87 3.19 14.34 -16.20
N THR A 88 4.25 14.49 -15.41
CA THR A 88 5.47 13.68 -15.54
C THR A 88 5.71 12.96 -14.22
N LYS A 89 6.01 11.67 -14.29
CA LYS A 89 6.48 10.87 -13.15
C LYS A 89 7.83 10.25 -13.49
N GLU A 90 8.73 10.27 -12.51
CA GLU A 90 10.05 9.65 -12.64
C GLU A 90 10.01 8.22 -12.12
N ILE A 91 10.87 7.37 -12.67
CA ILE A 91 11.08 6.00 -12.27
C ILE A 91 12.55 5.63 -12.45
N GLU A 92 13.07 4.82 -11.54
CA GLU A 92 14.43 4.28 -11.64
C GLU A 92 14.37 2.75 -11.74
N VAL A 93 14.83 2.22 -12.87
CA VAL A 93 14.88 0.78 -13.12
C VAL A 93 16.27 0.26 -12.74
N ILE A 94 16.31 -0.64 -11.78
CA ILE A 94 17.53 -1.24 -11.22
C ILE A 94 17.77 -2.59 -11.87
N GLN A 95 19.02 -2.85 -12.26
CA GLN A 95 19.44 -4.20 -12.65
C GLN A 95 19.33 -5.13 -11.44
N SER A 96 18.51 -6.17 -11.56
CA SER A 96 18.31 -7.18 -10.52
C SER A 96 18.23 -8.57 -11.13
N ASP A 97 18.53 -9.59 -10.32
CA ASP A 97 18.38 -11.00 -10.71
C ASP A 97 16.97 -11.52 -10.36
N ILE A 98 16.25 -10.81 -9.48
CA ILE A 98 14.91 -11.15 -8.99
C ILE A 98 13.89 -10.03 -9.23
N ARG A 99 12.62 -10.26 -8.92
CA ARG A 99 11.52 -9.30 -9.16
C ARG A 99 11.61 -8.05 -8.26
N SER A 100 12.20 -8.16 -7.06
CA SER A 100 12.48 -7.02 -6.19
C SER A 100 13.87 -6.42 -6.43
N ILE A 101 14.12 -5.28 -5.80
CA ILE A 101 15.47 -4.68 -5.71
C ILE A 101 16.18 -5.08 -4.40
N GLN A 102 15.68 -6.10 -3.70
CA GLN A 102 16.18 -6.61 -2.42
C GLN A 102 16.27 -5.52 -1.32
N GLN A 103 15.33 -4.59 -1.33
CA GLN A 103 15.28 -3.45 -0.42
C GLN A 103 13.86 -3.30 0.12
N ILE A 104 13.72 -2.95 1.41
CA ILE A 104 12.45 -2.49 1.97
C ILE A 104 12.18 -1.09 1.40
N SER A 105 11.16 -0.99 0.58
CA SER A 105 10.81 0.26 -0.11
C SER A 105 9.86 1.13 0.68
N GLY A 106 9.27 0.63 1.76
CA GLY A 106 8.33 1.37 2.59
C GLY A 106 7.87 0.58 3.79
N ALA A 107 7.03 1.20 4.61
CA ALA A 107 6.52 0.54 5.81
C ALA A 107 5.12 1.00 6.15
N TRP A 108 4.40 0.13 6.86
CA TRP A 108 3.20 0.50 7.58
C TRP A 108 3.50 1.52 8.67
N THR A 109 2.58 2.43 8.83
CA THR A 109 2.63 3.52 9.79
C THR A 109 1.28 3.59 10.49
N GLY A 110 1.15 2.85 11.59
CA GLY A 110 0.00 2.94 12.47
C GLY A 110 0.07 4.24 13.29
N ILE A 111 -0.92 5.11 13.16
CA ILE A 111 -1.01 6.35 13.96
C ILE A 111 -1.26 6.03 15.43
N TYR A 112 -1.84 4.88 15.69
CA TYR A 112 -1.91 4.21 16.98
C TYR A 112 -2.05 2.73 16.73
N HIS A 113 -1.20 1.89 17.36
CA HIS A 113 -1.30 0.46 17.12
C HIS A 113 -2.65 -0.11 17.58
N TRP A 114 -3.26 -0.93 16.76
CA TRP A 114 -4.60 -1.46 17.01
C TRP A 114 -4.71 -2.25 18.33
N SER A 115 -3.67 -2.99 18.69
CA SER A 115 -3.58 -3.77 19.92
C SER A 115 -2.75 -3.06 20.99
N GLU A 116 -3.29 -2.92 22.19
CA GLU A 116 -2.54 -2.39 23.34
C GLU A 116 -1.46 -3.38 23.80
N GLU A 117 -1.72 -4.67 23.64
CA GLU A 117 -0.80 -5.73 24.03
C GLU A 117 0.41 -5.76 23.09
N GLU A 118 0.18 -5.82 21.80
CA GLU A 118 1.25 -5.79 20.79
C GLU A 118 2.02 -4.47 20.78
N GLY A 119 1.32 -3.34 20.85
CA GLY A 119 1.88 -2.00 20.90
C GLY A 119 2.38 -1.53 22.26
N LYS A 120 2.47 -2.43 23.26
CA LYS A 120 2.79 -2.13 24.67
C LYS A 120 4.02 -1.24 24.87
N HIS A 121 5.04 -1.43 24.04
CA HIS A 121 6.32 -0.74 24.18
C HIS A 121 6.39 0.60 23.43
N TRP A 122 5.35 1.00 22.68
CA TRP A 122 5.39 2.24 21.90
C TRP A 122 4.08 3.02 21.79
N ASN A 123 2.91 2.44 22.08
CA ASN A 123 1.63 3.14 21.98
C ASN A 123 1.61 4.45 22.78
N GLN A 124 2.20 4.46 23.97
CA GLN A 124 2.28 5.64 24.82
C GLN A 124 3.24 6.71 24.27
N ASP A 125 4.27 6.30 23.52
CA ASP A 125 5.18 7.26 22.85
C ASP A 125 4.48 7.86 21.62
N ILE A 126 3.78 7.05 20.83
CA ILE A 126 2.99 7.51 19.68
C ILE A 126 1.95 8.56 20.09
N LYS A 127 1.25 8.37 21.21
CA LYS A 127 0.30 9.38 21.73
C LYS A 127 0.90 10.77 21.91
N LYS A 128 2.18 10.86 22.20
CA LYS A 128 2.91 12.12 22.41
C LYS A 128 3.44 12.74 21.11
N MET A 129 3.37 12.01 19.99
CA MET A 129 3.84 12.51 18.70
C MET A 129 2.95 13.64 18.20
N THR A 130 3.55 14.81 18.02
CA THR A 130 2.94 15.97 17.34
C THR A 130 3.03 15.82 15.83
N ASP A 131 2.36 16.67 15.07
CA ASP A 131 2.49 16.73 13.61
C ASP A 131 3.95 16.86 13.13
N ASN A 132 4.80 17.58 13.90
CA ASN A 132 6.22 17.69 13.58
C ASN A 132 6.97 16.37 13.75
N HIS A 133 6.65 15.57 14.77
CA HIS A 133 7.24 14.26 14.96
C HIS A 133 6.84 13.29 13.84
N TRP A 134 5.60 13.37 13.33
CA TRP A 134 5.18 12.62 12.15
C TRP A 134 5.98 13.01 10.90
N ARG A 135 6.24 14.32 10.70
CA ARG A 135 7.13 14.78 9.62
C ARG A 135 8.57 14.29 9.80
N GLU A 136 9.10 14.27 11.02
CA GLU A 136 10.43 13.70 11.32
C GLU A 136 10.47 12.20 10.96
N MET A 137 9.43 11.44 11.29
CA MET A 137 9.34 10.02 10.95
C MET A 137 9.40 9.81 9.42
N ILE A 138 8.65 10.58 8.64
CA ILE A 138 8.70 10.48 7.17
C ILE A 138 10.10 10.78 6.63
N ARG A 139 10.78 11.81 7.16
CA ARG A 139 12.19 12.07 6.82
C ARG A 139 13.11 10.92 7.20
N SER A 140 12.87 10.29 8.34
CA SER A 140 13.65 9.11 8.80
C SER A 140 13.44 7.90 7.91
N MET A 141 12.21 7.65 7.45
CA MET A 141 11.92 6.61 6.45
C MET A 141 12.66 6.90 5.14
N HIS A 142 12.59 8.15 4.66
CA HIS A 142 13.32 8.56 3.45
C HIS A 142 14.84 8.42 3.59
N LYS A 143 15.42 8.71 4.77
CA LYS A 143 16.85 8.56 5.08
C LYS A 143 17.36 7.13 4.89
N ILE A 144 16.51 6.13 5.15
CA ILE A 144 16.80 4.70 4.89
C ILE A 144 16.22 4.21 3.54
N GLU A 145 16.05 5.13 2.60
CA GLU A 145 15.62 4.89 1.21
C GLU A 145 14.24 4.26 1.05
N MET A 146 13.37 4.38 2.01
CA MET A 146 11.97 4.09 1.82
C MET A 146 11.32 5.20 0.99
N ASP A 147 10.57 4.82 -0.04
CA ASP A 147 9.84 5.73 -0.93
C ASP A 147 8.32 5.60 -0.78
N MET A 148 7.86 4.75 0.14
CA MET A 148 6.45 4.50 0.40
C MET A 148 6.10 4.51 1.89
N VAL A 149 4.88 4.95 2.18
CA VAL A 149 4.25 4.90 3.50
C VAL A 149 2.89 4.24 3.35
N VAL A 150 2.53 3.31 4.23
CA VAL A 150 1.17 2.78 4.32
C VAL A 150 0.57 3.25 5.62
N ILE A 151 -0.42 4.13 5.58
CA ILE A 151 -1.21 4.45 6.75
C ILE A 151 -2.11 3.25 7.03
N GLN A 152 -1.94 2.61 8.20
CA GLN A 152 -2.64 1.38 8.55
C GLN A 152 -4.15 1.59 8.56
N GLU A 153 -4.61 2.51 9.40
CA GLU A 153 -5.99 2.94 9.54
C GLU A 153 -6.03 4.41 9.97
N VAL A 154 -7.18 5.04 9.79
CA VAL A 154 -7.38 6.46 10.09
C VAL A 154 -8.24 6.69 11.34
N PHE A 155 -8.56 5.62 12.08
CA PHE A 155 -9.39 5.66 13.27
C PHE A 155 -9.04 4.53 14.24
N ARG A 156 -9.48 4.68 15.48
CA ARG A 156 -9.39 3.65 16.54
C ARG A 156 -10.77 3.10 16.85
N HIS A 157 -10.95 1.80 16.66
CA HIS A 157 -12.13 1.08 17.11
C HIS A 157 -11.91 0.54 18.54
N GLN A 158 -12.84 0.79 19.47
CA GLN A 158 -12.66 0.40 20.87
C GLN A 158 -12.94 -1.08 21.12
N ALA A 159 -13.96 -1.63 20.43
CA ALA A 159 -14.29 -3.06 20.48
C ALA A 159 -13.68 -3.74 19.25
N TYR A 160 -12.37 -3.68 19.16
CA TYR A 160 -11.61 -4.28 18.08
C TYR A 160 -11.99 -5.74 17.87
N ILE A 161 -12.10 -6.15 16.62
CA ILE A 161 -12.19 -7.55 16.15
C ILE A 161 -13.56 -8.23 16.30
N GLY A 162 -14.03 -8.70 15.17
CA GLY A 162 -15.02 -9.77 15.04
C GLY A 162 -16.47 -9.35 15.11
N SER A 163 -16.79 -8.07 15.28
CA SER A 163 -18.18 -7.62 15.22
C SER A 163 -18.39 -6.65 14.09
N SER A 164 -19.24 -7.03 13.14
CA SER A 164 -19.80 -6.09 12.17
C SER A 164 -20.53 -4.99 12.91
N THR A 165 -20.27 -3.73 12.51
CA THR A 165 -20.97 -2.57 13.07
C THR A 165 -21.83 -1.92 12.00
N THR A 166 -22.92 -1.28 12.42
CA THR A 166 -23.67 -0.41 11.54
C THR A 166 -22.98 0.94 11.40
N VAL A 167 -23.23 1.63 10.28
CA VAL A 167 -22.64 2.96 10.03
C VAL A 167 -23.08 3.98 11.10
N GLU A 168 -24.28 3.87 11.60
CA GLU A 168 -24.89 4.76 12.59
C GLU A 168 -24.32 4.58 13.99
N ASP A 169 -23.95 3.34 14.34
CA ASP A 169 -23.54 2.96 15.70
C ASP A 169 -22.03 2.78 15.85
N TYR A 170 -21.25 3.19 14.85
CA TYR A 170 -19.82 2.98 14.83
C TYR A 170 -19.07 3.75 15.94
N PRO A 171 -18.45 3.07 16.91
CA PRO A 171 -17.89 3.69 18.10
C PRO A 171 -16.44 4.19 17.93
N GLY A 172 -15.87 4.09 16.74
CA GLY A 172 -14.48 4.45 16.45
C GLY A 172 -14.20 5.95 16.61
N LYS A 173 -12.95 6.28 16.94
CA LYS A 173 -12.46 7.65 17.04
C LYS A 173 -11.41 7.91 15.97
N ALA A 174 -11.57 9.00 15.21
CA ALA A 174 -10.65 9.34 14.14
C ALA A 174 -9.30 9.85 14.65
N PHE A 175 -8.24 9.66 13.88
CA PHE A 175 -6.93 10.27 14.09
C PHE A 175 -6.79 11.63 13.42
N TYR A 176 -7.73 12.03 12.55
CA TYR A 176 -7.75 13.25 11.76
C TYR A 176 -9.04 14.05 12.03
N PRO A 177 -9.16 15.31 11.58
CA PRO A 177 -10.36 16.13 11.82
C PRO A 177 -11.57 15.70 10.95
N SER A 178 -11.99 14.43 11.12
CA SER A 178 -13.12 13.81 10.43
C SER A 178 -14.47 14.42 10.82
N LYS A 179 -15.41 14.38 9.89
CA LYS A 179 -16.83 14.69 10.13
C LYS A 179 -17.71 13.43 10.21
N LEU A 180 -17.15 12.26 9.90
CA LEU A 180 -17.85 10.97 9.89
C LEU A 180 -17.82 10.31 11.28
N TYR A 181 -16.68 10.37 11.95
CA TYR A 181 -16.48 9.67 13.22
C TYR A 181 -17.03 10.48 14.40
N PRO A 182 -17.53 9.82 15.48
CA PRO A 182 -18.18 10.48 16.61
C PRO A 182 -17.21 11.27 17.52
N GLY A 183 -15.92 11.26 17.22
CA GLY A 183 -14.91 12.00 17.97
C GLY A 183 -13.51 11.70 17.51
N ARG A 184 -12.54 12.33 18.20
CA ARG A 184 -11.13 12.13 17.93
C ARG A 184 -10.46 11.32 19.04
N MET A 185 -9.45 10.55 18.61
CA MET A 185 -8.53 9.88 19.54
C MET A 185 -7.72 10.92 20.30
N ASP A 186 -7.46 10.65 21.57
CA ASP A 186 -6.59 11.46 22.43
C ASP A 186 -5.13 11.20 22.06
N ILE A 187 -4.63 11.99 21.13
CA ILE A 187 -3.24 12.02 20.62
C ILE A 187 -2.78 13.47 20.50
N ALA A 188 -1.48 13.71 20.62
CA ALA A 188 -0.91 15.07 20.58
C ALA A 188 -0.89 15.71 19.18
N ALA A 189 -0.98 14.90 18.12
CA ALA A 189 -1.06 15.41 16.76
C ALA A 189 -2.43 16.02 16.47
N GLU A 190 -2.44 17.17 15.78
CA GLU A 190 -3.68 17.80 15.31
C GLU A 190 -4.22 17.12 14.05
N ASP A 191 -3.34 16.88 13.07
CA ASP A 191 -3.66 16.17 11.84
C ASP A 191 -2.44 15.37 11.35
N PRO A 192 -2.21 14.17 11.89
CA PRO A 192 -1.07 13.36 11.50
C PRO A 192 -1.13 12.92 10.03
N ILE A 193 -2.33 12.82 9.43
CA ILE A 193 -2.48 12.45 8.01
C ILE A 193 -1.96 13.57 7.12
N GLU A 194 -2.36 14.82 7.38
CA GLU A 194 -1.83 16.01 6.69
C GLU A 194 -0.31 16.12 6.88
N ALA A 195 0.18 15.88 8.12
CA ALA A 195 1.60 15.93 8.42
C ALA A 195 2.40 14.90 7.62
N ILE A 196 1.90 13.67 7.50
CA ILE A 196 2.52 12.60 6.72
C ILE A 196 2.50 12.95 5.23
N LEU A 197 1.35 13.33 4.68
CA LEU A 197 1.20 13.62 3.26
C LEU A 197 2.01 14.83 2.80
N SER A 198 1.94 15.93 3.54
CA SER A 198 2.69 17.15 3.21
C SER A 198 4.21 16.96 3.28
N GLU A 199 4.71 16.11 4.19
CA GLU A 199 6.13 15.78 4.22
C GLU A 199 6.50 14.76 3.12
N ALA A 200 5.64 13.78 2.85
CA ALA A 200 5.83 12.83 1.75
C ALA A 200 5.88 13.54 0.38
N ASP A 201 5.06 14.56 0.16
CA ASP A 201 5.14 15.43 -1.04
C ASP A 201 6.54 16.05 -1.20
N LYS A 202 7.11 16.60 -0.10
CA LYS A 202 8.45 17.22 -0.12
C LYS A 202 9.56 16.23 -0.38
N GLN A 203 9.42 15.00 0.13
CA GLN A 203 10.41 13.94 -0.03
C GLN A 203 10.20 13.12 -1.33
N GLY A 204 9.12 13.38 -2.10
CA GLY A 204 8.77 12.61 -3.29
C GLY A 204 8.32 11.17 -3.00
N MET A 205 7.87 10.91 -1.78
CA MET A 205 7.37 9.60 -1.35
C MET A 205 5.90 9.41 -1.73
N GLN A 206 5.44 8.16 -1.71
CA GLN A 206 4.06 7.78 -2.03
C GLN A 206 3.36 7.26 -0.76
N VAL A 207 2.08 7.61 -0.58
CA VAL A 207 1.29 7.22 0.59
C VAL A 207 0.09 6.39 0.16
N LEU A 208 -0.01 5.17 0.70
CA LEU A 208 -1.21 4.34 0.61
C LEU A 208 -2.10 4.66 1.83
N MET A 209 -3.33 5.05 1.56
CA MET A 209 -4.26 5.52 2.59
C MET A 209 -5.14 4.38 3.06
N GLY A 210 -5.00 3.97 4.33
CA GLY A 210 -5.88 3.01 4.98
C GLY A 210 -7.29 3.59 5.13
N VAL A 211 -8.29 2.92 4.57
CA VAL A 211 -9.66 3.43 4.50
C VAL A 211 -10.61 2.80 5.49
N GLY A 212 -10.18 1.77 6.19
CA GLY A 212 -10.99 1.17 7.24
C GLY A 212 -10.30 0.02 7.93
N MET A 213 -10.75 -0.33 9.11
CA MET A 213 -10.52 -1.57 9.83
C MET A 213 -11.68 -1.70 10.81
N PHE A 214 -12.74 -2.36 10.37
CA PHE A 214 -13.90 -2.59 11.21
C PHE A 214 -13.69 -3.80 12.11
N ALA A 215 -13.32 -4.89 11.47
CA ALA A 215 -13.08 -6.17 12.08
C ALA A 215 -12.20 -7.02 11.15
N TRP A 216 -11.72 -8.14 11.63
CA TRP A 216 -11.08 -9.11 10.76
C TRP A 216 -12.10 -9.73 9.83
N PHE A 217 -11.88 -9.56 8.51
CA PHE A 217 -12.72 -10.08 7.48
C PHE A 217 -14.18 -9.56 7.53
N ASP A 218 -14.37 -8.27 7.65
CA ASP A 218 -15.68 -7.65 7.51
C ASP A 218 -15.87 -7.07 6.10
N PHE A 219 -16.31 -7.90 5.15
CA PHE A 219 -16.63 -7.51 3.78
C PHE A 219 -18.14 -7.45 3.53
N THR A 220 -18.92 -7.19 4.59
CA THR A 220 -20.36 -6.98 4.52
C THR A 220 -20.77 -5.72 3.76
N PRO A 221 -22.03 -5.62 3.31
CA PRO A 221 -22.55 -4.40 2.69
C PRO A 221 -22.42 -3.15 3.58
N GLU A 222 -22.59 -3.29 4.89
CA GLU A 222 -22.44 -2.21 5.87
C GLU A 222 -20.99 -1.73 5.95
N SER A 223 -20.08 -2.64 6.03
CA SER A 223 -18.63 -2.34 5.99
C SER A 223 -18.25 -1.66 4.68
N LEU A 224 -18.74 -2.15 3.54
CA LEU A 224 -18.51 -1.54 2.23
C LEU A 224 -18.99 -0.08 2.18
N GLU A 225 -20.19 0.19 2.67
CA GLU A 225 -20.75 1.54 2.68
C GLU A 225 -19.90 2.49 3.55
N TRP A 226 -19.42 2.01 4.69
CA TRP A 226 -18.52 2.78 5.53
C TRP A 226 -17.17 3.05 4.86
N HIS A 227 -16.58 2.05 4.23
CA HIS A 227 -15.33 2.22 3.46
C HIS A 227 -15.49 3.25 2.33
N LYS A 228 -16.63 3.25 1.63
CA LYS A 228 -16.93 4.26 0.60
C LYS A 228 -16.99 5.67 1.18
N ARG A 229 -17.64 5.85 2.34
CA ARG A 229 -17.71 7.16 3.03
C ARG A 229 -16.35 7.65 3.48
N VAL A 230 -15.57 6.79 4.11
CA VAL A 230 -14.20 7.11 4.57
C VAL A 230 -13.30 7.44 3.39
N ALA A 231 -13.29 6.63 2.35
CA ALA A 231 -12.49 6.88 1.14
C ALA A 231 -12.85 8.23 0.49
N LYS A 232 -14.15 8.56 0.45
CA LYS A 232 -14.60 9.85 -0.08
C LYS A 232 -14.14 11.03 0.79
N GLU A 233 -14.30 10.95 2.11
CA GLU A 233 -13.86 12.02 3.01
C GLU A 233 -12.35 12.25 2.91
N LEU A 234 -11.56 11.17 2.95
CA LEU A 234 -10.11 11.25 2.80
C LEU A 234 -9.69 11.83 1.45
N TRP A 235 -10.38 11.44 0.36
CA TRP A 235 -10.12 12.02 -0.95
C TRP A 235 -10.51 13.49 -1.04
N ASP A 236 -11.63 13.89 -0.49
CA ASP A 236 -12.08 15.29 -0.46
C ASP A 236 -11.13 16.18 0.34
N MET A 237 -10.55 15.66 1.45
CA MET A 237 -9.63 16.39 2.30
C MET A 237 -8.20 16.39 1.75
N TYR A 238 -7.69 15.24 1.33
CA TYR A 238 -6.28 15.03 1.07
C TYR A 238 -5.94 14.61 -0.37
N GLY A 239 -6.92 14.43 -1.25
CA GLY A 239 -6.69 14.03 -2.64
C GLY A 239 -5.93 15.04 -3.50
N HIS A 240 -5.66 16.24 -2.96
CA HIS A 240 -4.83 17.26 -3.58
C HIS A 240 -3.32 17.01 -3.42
N HIS A 241 -2.90 16.14 -2.48
CA HIS A 241 -1.50 15.77 -2.30
C HIS A 241 -0.99 14.86 -3.43
N GLU A 242 0.15 15.21 -3.99
CA GLU A 242 0.82 14.39 -5.02
C GLU A 242 1.24 13.01 -4.48
N SER A 243 1.52 12.93 -3.18
CA SER A 243 1.87 11.71 -2.46
C SER A 243 0.69 10.77 -2.22
N PHE A 244 -0.57 11.23 -2.26
CA PHE A 244 -1.72 10.33 -2.14
C PHE A 244 -1.73 9.33 -3.32
N TYR A 245 -1.25 8.12 -3.07
CA TYR A 245 -0.95 7.15 -4.13
C TYR A 245 -2.08 6.15 -4.36
N ALA A 246 -2.61 5.54 -3.30
CA ALA A 246 -3.52 4.41 -3.37
C ALA A 246 -4.53 4.41 -2.21
N PHE A 247 -5.64 3.68 -2.39
CA PHE A 247 -6.52 3.28 -1.30
C PHE A 247 -6.08 1.90 -0.78
N TYR A 248 -5.85 1.78 0.51
CA TYR A 248 -5.55 0.53 1.17
C TYR A 248 -6.77 0.08 1.98
N VAL A 249 -7.34 -1.07 1.61
CA VAL A 249 -8.40 -1.69 2.40
C VAL A 249 -7.73 -2.44 3.53
N SER A 250 -7.81 -1.88 4.73
CA SER A 250 -7.08 -2.37 5.91
C SER A 250 -7.79 -3.49 6.67
N GLU A 251 -8.85 -4.07 6.10
CA GLU A 251 -9.42 -5.32 6.60
C GLU A 251 -8.43 -6.48 6.42
N GLU A 252 -8.17 -7.24 7.49
CA GLU A 252 -7.31 -8.40 7.41
C GLU A 252 -8.07 -9.61 6.88
N SER A 253 -7.50 -10.27 5.88
CA SER A 253 -8.03 -11.50 5.31
C SER A 253 -7.01 -12.63 5.38
N GLY A 254 -7.44 -13.87 5.68
CA GLY A 254 -6.62 -15.05 5.46
C GLY A 254 -6.34 -15.30 3.98
N GLY A 255 -5.27 -16.02 3.65
CA GLY A 255 -4.93 -16.40 2.28
C GLY A 255 -5.99 -17.29 1.61
N GLY A 256 -6.80 -18.01 2.41
CA GLY A 256 -7.94 -18.77 1.92
C GLY A 256 -9.14 -17.94 1.47
N LEU A 257 -9.15 -16.62 1.71
CA LEU A 257 -10.20 -15.66 1.37
C LEU A 257 -11.58 -16.01 1.96
N ASN A 258 -11.62 -16.75 3.07
CA ASN A 258 -12.84 -17.23 3.70
C ASN A 258 -12.88 -17.05 5.23
N ASN A 259 -11.90 -16.32 5.80
CA ASN A 259 -11.74 -16.11 7.24
C ASN A 259 -11.64 -17.41 8.06
N TRP A 260 -10.93 -18.42 7.54
CA TRP A 260 -10.79 -19.75 8.16
C TRP A 260 -12.13 -20.41 8.55
N GLU A 261 -13.19 -20.06 7.83
CA GLU A 261 -14.54 -20.57 8.08
C GLU A 261 -14.60 -22.09 7.82
N PRO A 262 -14.89 -22.90 8.84
CA PRO A 262 -14.88 -24.36 8.71
C PRO A 262 -16.14 -24.90 8.00
N ASP A 263 -17.26 -24.19 8.02
CA ASP A 263 -18.48 -24.61 7.31
C ASP A 263 -18.33 -24.34 5.81
N PRO A 264 -18.45 -25.35 4.94
CA PRO A 264 -18.22 -25.21 3.51
C PRO A 264 -19.16 -24.21 2.83
N GLN A 265 -20.42 -24.12 3.29
CA GLN A 265 -21.38 -23.17 2.69
C GLN A 265 -21.03 -21.74 3.08
N ARG A 266 -20.74 -21.48 4.36
CA ARG A 266 -20.31 -20.19 4.87
C ARG A 266 -18.97 -19.76 4.27
N SER A 267 -18.04 -20.69 4.13
CA SER A 267 -16.76 -20.44 3.44
C SER A 267 -16.98 -19.92 2.01
N LYS A 268 -17.89 -20.55 1.27
CA LYS A 268 -18.25 -20.10 -0.09
C LYS A 268 -18.92 -18.72 -0.06
N GLU A 269 -19.79 -18.45 0.89
CA GLU A 269 -20.43 -17.13 1.05
C GLU A 269 -19.40 -16.04 1.33
N ARG A 270 -18.42 -16.27 2.23
CA ARG A 270 -17.32 -15.35 2.51
C ARG A 270 -16.49 -15.01 1.28
N LYS A 271 -16.18 -16.00 0.45
CA LYS A 271 -15.46 -15.81 -0.82
C LYS A 271 -16.26 -14.95 -1.81
N VAL A 272 -17.57 -15.06 -1.83
CA VAL A 272 -18.45 -14.20 -2.65
C VAL A 272 -18.51 -12.78 -2.08
N GLU A 273 -18.60 -12.63 -0.74
CA GLU A 273 -18.64 -11.33 -0.06
C GLU A 273 -17.40 -10.49 -0.39
N ILE A 274 -16.18 -11.04 -0.25
CA ILE A 274 -14.94 -10.30 -0.53
C ILE A 274 -14.83 -9.86 -1.99
N VAL A 275 -15.20 -10.72 -2.95
CA VAL A 275 -15.18 -10.38 -4.37
C VAL A 275 -16.19 -9.27 -4.67
N HIS A 276 -17.41 -9.36 -4.11
CA HIS A 276 -18.43 -8.33 -4.27
C HIS A 276 -17.99 -6.99 -3.70
N PHE A 277 -17.41 -7.01 -2.48
CA PHE A 277 -16.87 -5.82 -1.83
C PHE A 277 -15.86 -5.10 -2.72
N PHE A 278 -14.84 -5.81 -3.22
CA PHE A 278 -13.79 -5.19 -4.05
C PHE A 278 -14.31 -4.70 -5.40
N LYS A 279 -15.28 -5.38 -6.00
CA LYS A 279 -15.95 -4.93 -7.23
C LYS A 279 -16.60 -3.57 -7.04
N GLU A 280 -17.47 -3.46 -6.04
CA GLU A 280 -18.22 -2.25 -5.73
C GLU A 280 -17.29 -1.10 -5.25
N PHE A 281 -16.29 -1.44 -4.43
CA PHE A 281 -15.32 -0.47 -3.95
C PHE A 281 -14.43 0.07 -5.08
N LYS A 282 -14.01 -0.81 -6.03
CA LYS A 282 -13.26 -0.40 -7.22
C LYS A 282 -14.06 0.55 -8.11
N GLU A 283 -15.31 0.25 -8.34
CA GLU A 283 -16.22 1.12 -9.13
C GLU A 283 -16.34 2.50 -8.46
N PHE A 284 -16.58 2.53 -7.16
CA PHE A 284 -16.66 3.77 -6.39
C PHE A 284 -15.36 4.59 -6.43
N CYS A 285 -14.22 3.99 -6.12
CA CYS A 285 -12.93 4.68 -6.14
C CYS A 285 -12.54 5.16 -7.54
N SER A 286 -12.89 4.42 -8.60
CA SER A 286 -12.65 4.83 -9.98
C SER A 286 -13.43 6.10 -10.37
N ALA A 287 -14.56 6.36 -9.75
CA ALA A 287 -15.29 7.61 -9.94
C ALA A 287 -14.62 8.81 -9.24
N LEU A 288 -13.92 8.57 -8.12
CA LEU A 288 -13.15 9.59 -7.39
C LEU A 288 -11.80 9.88 -8.06
N ALA A 289 -11.03 8.82 -8.31
CA ALA A 289 -9.64 8.87 -8.74
C ALA A 289 -9.30 7.64 -9.60
N PRO A 290 -9.60 7.67 -10.91
CA PRO A 290 -9.58 6.48 -11.76
C PRO A 290 -8.18 5.84 -11.93
N GLU A 291 -7.11 6.60 -11.71
CA GLU A 291 -5.74 6.11 -11.81
C GLU A 291 -5.20 5.50 -10.51
N LYS A 292 -5.88 5.71 -9.37
CA LYS A 292 -5.39 5.25 -8.07
C LYS A 292 -5.62 3.75 -7.89
N PRO A 293 -4.58 2.99 -7.52
CA PRO A 293 -4.75 1.57 -7.24
C PRO A 293 -5.46 1.31 -5.91
N ILE A 294 -5.98 0.09 -5.78
CA ILE A 294 -6.51 -0.46 -4.54
C ILE A 294 -5.60 -1.60 -4.09
N MET A 295 -5.21 -1.60 -2.82
CA MET A 295 -4.39 -2.63 -2.19
C MET A 295 -5.17 -3.36 -1.09
N LEU A 296 -4.91 -4.67 -0.98
CA LEU A 296 -5.29 -5.51 0.15
C LEU A 296 -4.05 -6.25 0.66
N ALA A 297 -3.88 -6.29 1.98
CA ALA A 297 -2.94 -7.19 2.64
C ALA A 297 -3.68 -8.44 3.12
N THR A 298 -3.17 -9.63 2.76
CA THR A 298 -3.72 -10.91 3.21
C THR A 298 -2.70 -11.67 4.03
N ASN A 299 -3.15 -12.48 4.97
CA ASN A 299 -2.27 -13.48 5.55
C ASN A 299 -1.90 -14.52 4.48
N SER A 300 -0.72 -15.12 4.58
CA SER A 300 -0.24 -16.15 3.65
C SER A 300 -0.74 -17.57 3.98
N PHE A 301 -1.49 -17.75 5.08
CA PHE A 301 -1.99 -19.07 5.50
C PHE A 301 -3.19 -19.49 4.64
N ASP A 302 -3.28 -20.79 4.35
CA ASP A 302 -4.35 -21.40 3.57
C ASP A 302 -4.50 -20.85 2.13
N VAL A 303 -3.43 -20.29 1.54
CA VAL A 303 -3.45 -19.83 0.14
C VAL A 303 -4.05 -20.84 -0.83
N PRO A 304 -3.74 -22.15 -0.75
CA PRO A 304 -4.36 -23.14 -1.64
C PRO A 304 -5.90 -23.13 -1.62
N VAL A 305 -6.51 -22.81 -0.48
CA VAL A 305 -7.97 -22.75 -0.32
C VAL A 305 -8.58 -21.57 -1.08
N GLY A 306 -7.83 -20.49 -1.24
CA GLY A 306 -8.27 -19.25 -1.94
C GLY A 306 -8.07 -19.29 -3.46
N MET A 307 -7.36 -20.28 -4.00
CA MET A 307 -6.93 -20.28 -5.42
C MET A 307 -8.07 -20.30 -6.44
N ASP A 308 -9.25 -20.76 -6.04
CA ASP A 308 -10.47 -20.71 -6.87
C ASP A 308 -11.09 -19.31 -6.93
N THR A 309 -10.76 -18.45 -5.99
CA THR A 309 -11.37 -17.11 -5.78
C THR A 309 -10.47 -15.98 -6.24
N TYR A 310 -9.13 -16.12 -6.09
CA TYR A 310 -8.17 -15.08 -6.51
C TYR A 310 -8.35 -14.58 -7.95
N PRO A 311 -8.61 -15.44 -8.97
CA PRO A 311 -8.78 -14.96 -10.34
C PRO A 311 -9.95 -13.98 -10.52
N GLU A 312 -11.01 -14.10 -9.72
CA GLU A 312 -12.13 -13.16 -9.75
C GLU A 312 -11.85 -11.91 -8.94
N LEU A 313 -11.28 -12.05 -7.73
CA LEU A 313 -10.90 -10.94 -6.85
C LEU A 313 -9.92 -9.98 -7.54
N LEU A 314 -8.89 -10.52 -8.20
CA LEU A 314 -7.82 -9.74 -8.84
C LEU A 314 -8.26 -8.95 -10.08
N LYS A 315 -9.49 -9.12 -10.56
CA LYS A 315 -10.10 -8.21 -11.55
C LYS A 315 -10.38 -6.82 -10.97
N TYR A 316 -10.58 -6.75 -9.67
CA TYR A 316 -10.98 -5.56 -8.94
C TYR A 316 -9.91 -5.05 -7.95
N LEU A 317 -8.91 -5.87 -7.65
CA LEU A 317 -7.79 -5.56 -6.79
C LEU A 317 -6.54 -5.34 -7.63
N ASP A 318 -5.88 -4.19 -7.45
CA ASP A 318 -4.68 -3.85 -8.23
C ASP A 318 -3.40 -4.40 -7.61
N ILE A 319 -3.31 -4.38 -6.27
CA ILE A 319 -2.12 -4.78 -5.51
C ILE A 319 -2.54 -5.76 -4.41
N LEU A 320 -1.99 -6.97 -4.48
CA LEU A 320 -2.04 -7.94 -3.40
C LEU A 320 -0.72 -7.86 -2.63
N CYS A 321 -0.78 -7.66 -1.30
CA CYS A 321 0.40 -7.43 -0.46
C CYS A 321 0.39 -8.37 0.76
N PRO A 322 0.59 -9.68 0.58
CA PRO A 322 0.49 -10.66 1.63
C PRO A 322 1.64 -10.60 2.64
N PHE A 323 1.36 -11.10 3.87
CA PHE A 323 2.29 -11.18 5.00
C PHE A 323 2.28 -12.59 5.64
N GLY A 324 3.11 -12.84 6.66
CA GLY A 324 3.08 -14.08 7.46
C GLY A 324 3.95 -15.22 6.93
N PHE A 325 4.67 -15.05 5.82
CA PHE A 325 5.44 -16.12 5.18
C PHE A 325 6.54 -16.74 6.06
N ALA A 326 7.08 -16.00 7.03
CA ALA A 326 8.12 -16.49 7.93
C ALA A 326 7.58 -17.35 9.08
N ARG A 327 6.27 -17.38 9.29
CA ARG A 327 5.61 -18.09 10.40
C ARG A 327 4.48 -19.03 9.95
N MET A 328 4.61 -19.60 8.76
CA MET A 328 3.65 -20.57 8.23
C MET A 328 3.42 -21.72 9.22
N PRO A 329 2.15 -22.13 9.43
CA PRO A 329 1.84 -23.31 10.23
C PRO A 329 2.50 -24.56 9.64
N ALA A 330 2.96 -25.49 10.50
CA ALA A 330 3.58 -26.75 10.05
C ALA A 330 2.62 -27.66 9.24
N THR A 331 1.33 -27.40 9.32
CA THR A 331 0.26 -28.15 8.59
C THR A 331 -0.07 -27.51 7.24
N ASP A 332 0.51 -26.36 6.93
CA ASP A 332 0.30 -25.65 5.68
C ASP A 332 1.51 -25.84 4.73
N ILE A 333 1.39 -25.34 3.50
CA ILE A 333 2.52 -25.26 2.57
C ILE A 333 3.57 -24.28 3.08
N SER A 334 4.79 -24.36 2.56
CA SER A 334 5.84 -23.42 2.92
C SER A 334 5.52 -21.99 2.44
N GLY A 335 6.10 -20.98 3.09
CA GLY A 335 5.95 -19.59 2.66
C GLY A 335 6.40 -19.34 1.21
N LYS A 336 7.44 -20.07 0.75
CA LYS A 336 7.90 -19.96 -0.65
C LYS A 336 6.88 -20.55 -1.62
N GLU A 337 6.30 -21.70 -1.32
CA GLU A 337 5.23 -22.30 -2.15
C GLU A 337 3.99 -21.40 -2.19
N ALA A 338 3.58 -20.81 -1.07
CA ALA A 338 2.49 -19.84 -1.04
C ALA A 338 2.80 -18.61 -1.91
N ALA A 339 4.02 -18.06 -1.84
CA ALA A 339 4.45 -16.96 -2.68
C ALA A 339 4.47 -17.31 -4.17
N ASP A 340 4.87 -18.52 -4.54
CA ASP A 340 4.87 -19.01 -5.93
C ASP A 340 3.44 -19.13 -6.50
N LEU A 341 2.48 -19.62 -5.70
CA LEU A 341 1.07 -19.69 -6.09
C LEU A 341 0.49 -18.28 -6.29
N LEU A 342 0.74 -17.37 -5.35
CA LEU A 342 0.24 -15.98 -5.43
C LEU A 342 0.87 -15.22 -6.60
N GLN A 343 2.16 -15.42 -6.87
CA GLN A 343 2.80 -14.84 -8.05
C GLN A 343 2.12 -15.30 -9.33
N LYS A 344 1.90 -16.59 -9.47
CA LYS A 344 1.26 -17.17 -10.67
C LYS A 344 -0.10 -16.54 -10.93
N VAL A 345 -0.98 -16.49 -9.93
CA VAL A 345 -2.32 -15.96 -10.11
C VAL A 345 -2.34 -14.44 -10.33
N CYS A 346 -1.42 -13.68 -9.71
CA CYS A 346 -1.27 -12.25 -9.97
C CYS A 346 -0.75 -11.98 -11.39
N ASP A 347 0.25 -12.72 -11.86
CA ASP A 347 0.77 -12.60 -13.22
C ASP A 347 -0.32 -12.91 -14.27
N GLU A 348 -1.13 -13.96 -14.08
CA GLU A 348 -2.26 -14.31 -14.94
C GLU A 348 -3.34 -13.22 -14.97
N ALA A 349 -3.59 -12.57 -13.85
CA ALA A 349 -4.57 -11.49 -13.73
C ALA A 349 -4.04 -10.10 -14.14
N ASN A 350 -2.74 -9.94 -14.40
CA ASN A 350 -2.04 -8.66 -14.54
C ASN A 350 -2.23 -7.75 -13.31
N ALA A 351 -2.29 -8.34 -12.12
CA ALA A 351 -2.26 -7.67 -10.83
C ALA A 351 -0.83 -7.65 -10.26
N HIS A 352 -0.58 -6.78 -9.29
CA HIS A 352 0.73 -6.60 -8.70
C HIS A 352 0.85 -7.37 -7.39
N LEU A 353 1.94 -8.14 -7.23
CA LEU A 353 2.25 -8.85 -6.00
C LEU A 353 3.38 -8.13 -5.27
N TRP A 354 3.04 -7.53 -4.10
CA TRP A 354 3.99 -6.89 -3.20
C TRP A 354 4.14 -7.73 -1.93
N PHE A 355 5.11 -7.44 -1.10
CA PHE A 355 5.37 -8.15 0.14
C PHE A 355 5.21 -7.23 1.33
N ASP A 356 4.39 -7.62 2.31
CA ASP A 356 4.40 -7.06 3.65
C ASP A 356 5.30 -7.96 4.54
N LEU A 357 6.57 -7.58 4.61
CA LEU A 357 7.58 -8.29 5.39
C LEU A 357 7.40 -7.96 6.88
N GLU A 358 7.16 -8.96 7.70
CA GLU A 358 7.10 -8.80 9.15
C GLU A 358 8.48 -8.47 9.72
N ALA A 359 8.71 -7.21 10.08
CA ALA A 359 9.97 -6.73 10.65
C ALA A 359 10.01 -6.85 12.18
N PHE A 360 9.06 -7.57 12.76
CA PHE A 360 8.87 -7.79 14.20
C PHE A 360 8.88 -9.27 14.57
N LEU A 361 9.01 -9.52 15.86
CA LEU A 361 8.77 -10.81 16.52
C LEU A 361 7.89 -10.57 17.76
N PHE A 362 7.30 -11.65 18.27
CA PHE A 362 6.50 -11.64 19.49
C PHE A 362 7.35 -11.98 20.72
N ASN A 363 7.20 -11.20 21.78
CA ASN A 363 7.59 -11.59 23.12
C ASN A 363 6.60 -12.64 23.68
N PRO A 364 6.94 -13.34 24.80
CA PRO A 364 6.01 -14.28 25.46
C PRO A 364 4.70 -13.66 25.94
N ASP A 365 4.64 -12.33 26.10
CA ASP A 365 3.45 -11.56 26.50
C ASP A 365 2.73 -10.94 25.28
N ASN A 366 2.94 -11.48 24.09
CA ASN A 366 2.43 -11.03 22.79
C ASN A 366 2.83 -9.60 22.37
N SER A 367 3.62 -8.88 23.17
CA SER A 367 4.14 -7.59 22.72
C SER A 367 5.13 -7.77 21.59
N LEU A 368 5.14 -6.82 20.63
CA LEU A 368 6.03 -6.89 19.49
C LEU A 368 7.41 -6.28 19.81
N TYR A 369 8.45 -6.79 19.15
CA TYR A 369 9.78 -6.22 19.18
C TYR A 369 10.50 -6.36 17.83
N PRO A 370 11.51 -5.51 17.53
CA PRO A 370 12.24 -5.54 16.27
C PRO A 370 12.90 -6.89 16.00
N ARG A 371 12.67 -7.43 14.81
CA ARG A 371 13.31 -8.64 14.31
C ARG A 371 14.80 -8.40 14.05
N PRO A 372 15.72 -9.37 14.29
CA PRO A 372 17.13 -9.25 13.93
C PRO A 372 17.32 -8.98 12.44
N ILE A 373 18.23 -8.06 12.10
CA ILE A 373 18.46 -7.64 10.71
C ILE A 373 18.87 -8.79 9.80
N GLU A 374 19.58 -9.79 10.31
CA GLU A 374 20.03 -10.96 9.57
C GLU A 374 18.85 -11.81 9.06
N GLN A 375 17.78 -11.91 9.86
CA GLN A 375 16.55 -12.61 9.45
C GLN A 375 15.79 -11.83 8.38
N ILE A 376 15.73 -10.51 8.48
CA ILE A 376 15.16 -9.64 7.46
C ILE A 376 15.92 -9.80 6.14
N ILE A 377 17.26 -9.75 6.18
CA ILE A 377 18.12 -9.94 5.00
C ILE A 377 17.90 -11.33 4.39
N HIS A 378 17.71 -12.36 5.22
CA HIS A 378 17.38 -13.70 4.76
C HIS A 378 16.11 -13.68 3.89
N ASP A 379 15.02 -13.10 4.38
CA ASP A 379 13.75 -13.04 3.65
C ASP A 379 13.84 -12.18 2.38
N LEU A 380 14.58 -11.06 2.42
CA LEU A 380 14.84 -10.22 1.24
C LEU A 380 15.58 -10.99 0.11
N ASN A 381 16.32 -12.05 0.45
CA ASN A 381 17.01 -12.90 -0.52
C ASN A 381 16.20 -14.15 -0.89
N LEU A 382 15.37 -14.68 0.01
CA LEU A 382 14.59 -15.91 -0.18
C LEU A 382 13.42 -15.67 -1.13
N PHE A 383 12.69 -14.56 -0.94
CA PHE A 383 11.47 -14.28 -1.68
C PHE A 383 11.76 -13.47 -2.94
N ASP A 384 11.92 -14.15 -4.07
CA ASP A 384 12.18 -13.57 -5.39
C ASP A 384 10.91 -13.20 -6.18
N ASN A 385 9.74 -13.47 -5.60
CA ASN A 385 8.41 -13.36 -6.21
C ASN A 385 7.88 -11.93 -6.31
N PHE A 386 8.24 -11.08 -5.35
CA PHE A 386 7.58 -9.81 -5.09
C PHE A 386 8.19 -8.66 -5.90
N GLU A 387 7.35 -7.81 -6.46
CA GLU A 387 7.78 -6.64 -7.23
C GLU A 387 8.28 -5.50 -6.34
N LYS A 388 7.68 -5.36 -5.15
CA LYS A 388 8.03 -4.37 -4.14
C LYS A 388 7.91 -4.97 -2.75
N ILE A 389 8.81 -4.58 -1.84
CA ILE A 389 8.81 -5.06 -0.47
C ILE A 389 8.54 -3.88 0.45
N LEU A 390 7.47 -3.98 1.18
CA LEU A 390 7.12 -3.12 2.31
C LEU A 390 7.37 -3.89 3.60
N CYS A 391 7.25 -3.27 4.78
CA CYS A 391 7.34 -4.01 6.03
C CYS A 391 6.33 -3.52 7.07
N TYR A 392 5.85 -4.42 7.87
CA TYR A 392 5.10 -4.11 9.08
C TYR A 392 6.06 -4.11 10.26
N GLN A 393 6.30 -2.99 10.94
CA GLN A 393 5.92 -1.61 10.63
C GLN A 393 7.09 -0.68 10.94
N PHE A 394 6.98 0.65 10.70
CA PHE A 394 8.04 1.59 11.09
C PHE A 394 7.92 2.00 12.56
N PRO A 395 6.79 2.57 13.07
CA PRO A 395 6.68 2.96 14.47
C PRO A 395 6.85 1.75 15.41
N GLY A 396 7.70 1.91 16.44
CA GLY A 396 7.94 0.85 17.41
C GLY A 396 8.87 -0.28 16.95
N VAL A 397 9.24 -0.33 15.66
CA VAL A 397 10.15 -1.34 15.09
C VAL A 397 11.43 -0.69 14.56
N PHE A 398 11.32 0.43 13.87
CA PHE A 398 12.46 1.26 13.46
C PHE A 398 12.42 2.60 14.20
N ASN A 399 13.57 3.13 14.56
CA ASN A 399 13.68 4.50 15.04
C ASN A 399 15.03 5.11 14.67
N ASP A 400 15.01 6.23 13.95
CA ASP A 400 16.20 7.01 13.69
C ASP A 400 16.71 7.62 15.01
N PRO A 401 17.98 7.39 15.41
CA PRO A 401 18.54 7.97 16.61
C PRO A 401 18.55 9.53 16.63
N GLU A 402 18.38 10.17 15.46
CA GLU A 402 18.36 11.64 15.33
C GLU A 402 16.94 12.22 15.46
N MET A 403 15.88 11.41 15.56
CA MET A 403 14.54 11.91 15.84
C MET A 403 14.46 12.55 17.22
N SER A 404 13.68 13.63 17.33
CA SER A 404 13.46 14.35 18.60
C SER A 404 12.64 13.53 19.61
N ILE A 405 11.91 12.51 19.15
CA ILE A 405 11.20 11.55 19.99
C ILE A 405 11.62 10.12 19.61
N ARG A 406 11.86 9.30 20.63
CA ARG A 406 12.06 7.87 20.43
C ARG A 406 10.73 7.14 20.61
N VAL A 407 10.36 6.33 19.61
CA VAL A 407 9.17 5.48 19.63
C VAL A 407 9.62 4.03 19.82
N GLY A 408 9.29 3.47 20.97
CA GLY A 408 9.69 2.12 21.33
C GLY A 408 11.05 2.00 22.02
N GLU A 409 11.54 0.78 22.11
CA GLU A 409 12.74 0.41 22.87
C GLU A 409 14.03 0.70 22.10
N ALA A 410 15.20 0.58 22.77
CA ALA A 410 16.51 0.78 22.15
C ALA A 410 16.78 -0.17 20.96
N ARG A 411 16.14 -1.34 20.92
CA ARG A 411 16.23 -2.30 19.82
C ARG A 411 15.79 -1.71 18.48
N THR A 412 14.88 -0.73 18.47
CA THR A 412 14.41 -0.04 17.26
C THR A 412 15.53 0.75 16.58
N ILE A 413 16.41 1.38 17.37
CA ILE A 413 17.61 2.08 16.88
C ILE A 413 18.62 1.07 16.31
N ASN A 414 18.77 -0.09 16.94
CA ASN A 414 19.68 -1.13 16.46
C ASN A 414 19.26 -1.66 15.08
N LEU A 415 17.96 -1.88 14.89
CA LEU A 415 17.42 -2.31 13.59
C LEU A 415 17.60 -1.22 12.53
N PHE A 416 17.28 0.03 12.85
CA PHE A 416 17.49 1.17 11.93
C PHE A 416 18.94 1.25 11.46
N ASN A 417 19.91 1.22 12.39
CA ASN A 417 21.32 1.26 12.07
C ASN A 417 21.81 0.00 11.32
N GLY A 418 21.26 -1.16 11.66
CA GLY A 418 21.51 -2.43 10.96
C GLY A 418 21.07 -2.35 9.50
N TYR A 419 19.87 -1.86 9.26
CA TYR A 419 19.34 -1.70 7.92
C TYR A 419 20.12 -0.65 7.11
N MET A 420 20.54 0.46 7.72
CA MET A 420 21.44 1.44 7.09
C MET A 420 22.76 0.82 6.62
N ARG A 421 23.36 -0.09 7.39
CA ARG A 421 24.58 -0.83 6.98
C ARG A 421 24.29 -1.74 5.81
N TYR A 422 23.19 -2.51 5.87
CA TYR A 422 22.76 -3.37 4.77
C TYR A 422 22.58 -2.60 3.45
N LEU A 423 21.96 -1.43 3.47
CA LEU A 423 21.80 -0.58 2.27
C LEU A 423 23.15 -0.15 1.68
N LYS A 424 24.13 0.18 2.50
CA LYS A 424 25.50 0.52 2.04
C LYS A 424 26.16 -0.67 1.35
N GLU A 425 26.04 -1.85 1.92
CA GLU A 425 26.58 -3.09 1.35
C GLU A 425 25.86 -3.48 0.05
N LEU A 426 24.55 -3.34 0.00
CA LEU A 426 23.74 -3.60 -1.20
C LEU A 426 24.16 -2.68 -2.35
N LYS A 427 24.37 -1.39 -2.07
CA LYS A 427 24.86 -0.43 -3.07
C LYS A 427 26.26 -0.77 -3.57
N TYR A 428 27.14 -1.21 -2.69
CA TYR A 428 28.50 -1.65 -3.07
C TYR A 428 28.43 -2.87 -4.00
N ARG A 429 27.67 -3.90 -3.62
CA ARG A 429 27.47 -5.11 -4.46
C ARG A 429 26.91 -4.76 -5.85
N ASN A 430 25.95 -3.86 -5.94
CA ASN A 430 25.34 -3.45 -7.21
C ASN A 430 26.28 -2.62 -8.09
N LYS A 431 27.27 -1.92 -7.51
CA LYS A 431 28.32 -1.21 -8.28
C LYS A 431 29.36 -2.14 -8.85
N THR A 432 29.71 -3.22 -8.15
CA THR A 432 30.73 -4.19 -8.59
C THR A 432 30.21 -5.19 -9.62
N ARG A 433 28.89 -5.28 -9.81
CA ARG A 433 28.24 -6.09 -10.86
C ARG A 433 28.09 -5.39 -12.20
N LYS A 434 28.37 -4.08 -12.25
CA LYS A 434 28.40 -3.27 -13.49
C LYS A 434 29.80 -3.27 -14.10
#